data_e8ffe908202397d4ee89f28f2eddf8de
#
_entry.id   e8ffe908202397d4ee89f28f2eddf8de
#
_cell.length_a   1.000
_cell.length_b   1.000
_cell.length_c   1.000
_cell.angle_alpha   90.00
_cell.angle_beta   90.00
_cell.angle_gamma   90.00
#
_symmetry.space_group_name_H-M   'P 1'
#
loop_
_entity.id
_entity.type
_entity.pdbx_description
1 polymer ?
#
loop_
_entity_poly.entity_id
_entity_poly.type
_entity_poly.pdbx_seq_one_letter_code
_entity_poly.pdbx_strand_id
1 'polypeptide(L)'
;MLTIKERVIQSKCENDGLFFNRYFYKQANGTKMLISGHHLAIRDALQRVVNGEITRLIINIPPGYGKTMIATINMMARSLAINPRTRFLHVSYSNNLALLNSSTVRNMICTPEYQAMWPMKIRNDANSKSMWWTEYGGGVYATSSLGQVTGFRAGYMEPGFNGALIIDDPLKPADAYSDVVRKQVNTNYNDTLASRLAVQTTPVIVIMQRIHYDDLSGYLLRGGSGEKWYHLNLPVKIDNSLGYWDLYPENEFAIPIPHNLPDGWLWPKKHNDAHEAGLKAHRRSFEAQYMQRPRKFDEEGALWTEAMITAAHRMQITQDKIRTVIAIDPATTSSDESDETGIMACSAYGGGKNAQYSVDGDYSGRMSPNDWAQASMKAYDIHEADAMVIETNQGGDMAEATLRNAGFKGRIVKVHASKGKFARAEPISALYAQGRVAHTGSLYTLENQMMEYVPATAKKSPDRMDAMVWGITELSQPQAMGLMLPKRLRGF
;
A
#
# COMPACT_ATOMS: atom_id res chain seq x y z
N MET A 1 -12.17 28.08 41.48
CA MET A 1 -11.13 27.08 41.84
C MET A 1 -11.51 25.72 41.31
N LEU A 2 -10.59 24.98 40.74
CA LEU A 2 -10.84 23.59 40.32
C LEU A 2 -11.11 22.70 41.54
N THR A 3 -12.08 21.82 41.40
CA THR A 3 -12.30 20.72 42.36
C THR A 3 -11.13 19.73 42.33
N ILE A 4 -11.01 18.91 43.38
CA ILE A 4 -9.98 17.85 43.41
C ILE A 4 -10.11 16.93 42.18
N LYS A 5 -11.33 16.59 41.78
CA LYS A 5 -11.60 15.74 40.60
C LYS A 5 -11.09 16.41 39.32
N GLU A 6 -11.35 17.68 39.12
CA GLU A 6 -10.89 18.44 37.94
C GLU A 6 -9.36 18.54 37.89
N ARG A 7 -8.68 18.78 39.02
CA ARG A 7 -7.21 18.77 39.09
C ARG A 7 -6.61 17.42 38.70
N VAL A 8 -7.20 16.32 39.15
CA VAL A 8 -6.77 14.96 38.78
C VAL A 8 -6.96 14.74 37.27
N ILE A 9 -8.08 15.17 36.69
CA ILE A 9 -8.33 15.06 35.25
C ILE A 9 -7.34 15.92 34.49
N GLN A 10 -7.12 17.17 34.90
CA GLN A 10 -6.15 18.07 34.30
C GLN A 10 -4.76 17.45 34.27
N SER A 11 -4.24 17.00 35.41
CA SER A 11 -2.93 16.35 35.50
C SER A 11 -2.83 15.10 34.61
N LYS A 12 -3.86 14.27 34.55
CA LYS A 12 -3.88 13.10 33.65
C LYS A 12 -3.86 13.50 32.17
N CYS A 13 -4.61 14.54 31.78
CA CYS A 13 -4.61 15.07 30.42
C CYS A 13 -3.25 15.64 30.01
N GLU A 14 -2.59 16.33 30.92
CA GLU A 14 -1.26 16.91 30.68
C GLU A 14 -0.18 15.84 30.54
N ASN A 15 -0.27 14.73 31.28
CA ASN A 15 0.74 13.67 31.29
C ASN A 15 0.46 12.54 30.28
N ASP A 16 -0.78 12.34 29.81
CA ASP A 16 -1.15 11.28 28.87
C ASP A 16 -2.05 11.81 27.74
N GLY A 17 -1.49 11.88 26.53
CA GLY A 17 -2.23 12.30 25.33
C GLY A 17 -3.41 11.38 25.00
N LEU A 18 -3.35 10.08 25.29
CA LEU A 18 -4.47 9.18 25.05
C LEU A 18 -5.58 9.37 26.08
N PHE A 19 -5.24 9.70 27.34
CA PHE A 19 -6.24 10.08 28.32
C PHE A 19 -6.95 11.37 27.92
N PHE A 20 -6.22 12.38 27.42
CA PHE A 20 -6.79 13.61 26.86
C PHE A 20 -7.77 13.29 25.74
N ASN A 21 -7.38 12.46 24.77
CA ASN A 21 -8.21 12.04 23.64
C ASN A 21 -9.53 11.37 24.12
N ARG A 22 -9.42 10.44 25.09
CA ARG A 22 -10.57 9.70 25.62
C ARG A 22 -11.53 10.61 26.41
N TYR A 23 -10.98 11.54 27.14
CA TYR A 23 -11.76 12.50 27.93
C TYR A 23 -12.60 13.39 27.04
N PHE A 24 -11.95 14.09 26.10
CA PHE A 24 -12.65 15.01 25.20
C PHE A 24 -13.54 14.30 24.16
N TYR A 25 -13.17 13.12 23.71
CA TYR A 25 -14.06 12.27 22.89
C TYR A 25 -15.37 11.95 23.62
N LYS A 26 -15.28 11.57 24.89
CA LYS A 26 -16.47 11.28 25.69
C LYS A 26 -17.34 12.54 25.92
N GLN A 27 -16.73 13.69 26.15
CA GLN A 27 -17.46 14.94 26.30
C GLN A 27 -18.20 15.33 25.00
N ALA A 28 -17.55 15.18 23.87
CA ALA A 28 -18.13 15.55 22.57
C ALA A 28 -19.22 14.57 22.09
N ASN A 29 -19.07 13.25 22.38
CA ASN A 29 -19.91 12.20 21.77
C ASN A 29 -20.80 11.47 22.78
N GLY A 30 -20.71 11.75 24.08
CA GLY A 30 -21.47 11.06 25.13
C GLY A 30 -21.03 9.59 25.39
N THR A 31 -20.18 9.01 24.52
CA THR A 31 -19.76 7.61 24.57
C THR A 31 -18.25 7.49 24.76
N LYS A 32 -17.79 6.32 25.26
CA LYS A 32 -16.35 6.08 25.43
C LYS A 32 -15.68 5.80 24.08
N MET A 33 -14.53 6.40 23.84
CA MET A 33 -13.66 6.06 22.71
C MET A 33 -13.19 4.61 22.83
N LEU A 34 -13.34 3.84 21.75
CA LEU A 34 -12.82 2.47 21.65
C LEU A 34 -11.31 2.53 21.35
N ILE A 35 -10.53 1.97 22.25
CA ILE A 35 -9.08 1.94 22.15
C ILE A 35 -8.58 0.60 21.63
N SER A 36 -7.58 0.62 20.78
CA SER A 36 -6.80 -0.53 20.29
C SER A 36 -5.31 -0.20 20.38
N GLY A 37 -4.45 -1.19 20.17
CA GLY A 37 -2.99 -1.06 20.31
C GLY A 37 -2.36 0.06 19.47
N HIS A 38 -2.85 0.30 18.25
CA HIS A 38 -2.33 1.36 17.39
C HIS A 38 -2.51 2.78 18.00
N HIS A 39 -3.56 3.00 18.79
CA HIS A 39 -3.75 4.29 19.48
C HIS A 39 -2.64 4.52 20.52
N LEU A 40 -2.18 3.44 21.18
CA LEU A 40 -1.05 3.50 22.12
C LEU A 40 0.25 3.80 21.37
N ALA A 41 0.52 3.07 20.27
CA ALA A 41 1.73 3.29 19.46
C ALA A 41 1.81 4.73 18.92
N ILE A 42 0.70 5.29 18.43
CA ILE A 42 0.64 6.70 17.98
C ILE A 42 0.89 7.65 19.15
N ARG A 43 0.23 7.44 20.31
CA ARG A 43 0.45 8.24 21.52
C ARG A 43 1.93 8.27 21.89
N ASP A 44 2.60 7.11 21.92
CA ASP A 44 4.00 6.98 22.33
C ASP A 44 4.94 7.71 21.35
N ALA A 45 4.70 7.58 20.04
CA ALA A 45 5.46 8.31 19.02
C ALA A 45 5.27 9.84 19.17
N LEU A 46 4.04 10.31 19.38
CA LEU A 46 3.77 11.74 19.59
C LEU A 46 4.36 12.26 20.90
N GLN A 47 4.37 11.46 21.96
CA GLN A 47 4.99 11.84 23.22
C GLN A 47 6.52 12.03 23.07
N ARG A 48 7.18 11.18 22.27
CA ARG A 48 8.60 11.35 21.94
C ARG A 48 8.86 12.65 21.14
N VAL A 49 7.91 13.08 20.30
CA VAL A 49 7.99 14.40 19.66
C VAL A 49 7.89 15.53 20.68
N VAL A 50 6.94 15.45 21.61
CA VAL A 50 6.77 16.46 22.69
C VAL A 50 8.00 16.51 23.61
N ASN A 51 8.64 15.37 23.85
CA ASN A 51 9.87 15.28 24.65
C ASN A 51 11.12 15.82 23.90
N GLY A 52 11.00 16.13 22.59
CA GLY A 52 12.14 16.58 21.77
C GLY A 52 13.05 15.45 21.27
N GLU A 53 12.67 14.19 21.45
CA GLU A 53 13.43 13.02 20.99
C GLU A 53 13.30 12.80 19.47
N ILE A 54 12.18 13.23 18.91
CA ILE A 54 11.83 13.07 17.48
C ILE A 54 11.46 14.44 16.92
N THR A 55 12.16 14.86 15.86
CA THR A 55 11.86 16.10 15.14
C THR A 55 11.26 15.85 13.74
N ARG A 56 11.41 14.65 13.19
CA ARG A 56 10.86 14.25 11.88
C ARG A 56 10.12 12.92 12.06
N LEU A 57 8.80 12.97 12.05
CA LEU A 57 7.92 11.81 12.28
C LEU A 57 7.01 11.56 11.10
N ILE A 58 6.99 10.33 10.59
CA ILE A 58 5.98 9.83 9.65
C ILE A 58 5.18 8.74 10.33
N ILE A 59 3.85 8.84 10.27
CA ILE A 59 2.92 7.83 10.73
C ILE A 59 2.07 7.39 9.53
N ASN A 60 2.24 6.14 9.10
CA ASN A 60 1.39 5.54 8.08
C ASN A 60 0.40 4.56 8.71
N ILE A 61 -0.90 4.76 8.44
CA ILE A 61 -1.99 3.99 9.04
C ILE A 61 -3.22 4.00 8.11
N PRO A 62 -4.04 2.92 8.08
CA PRO A 62 -5.22 2.84 7.22
C PRO A 62 -6.25 3.94 7.43
N PRO A 63 -7.14 4.17 6.45
CA PRO A 63 -8.22 5.14 6.58
C PRO A 63 -9.21 4.75 7.70
N GLY A 64 -9.67 5.78 8.42
CA GLY A 64 -10.68 5.61 9.47
C GLY A 64 -10.17 4.95 10.77
N TYR A 65 -8.86 4.95 11.04
CA TYR A 65 -8.23 4.45 12.27
C TYR A 65 -7.95 5.56 13.29
N GLY A 66 -8.64 6.70 13.20
CA GLY A 66 -8.54 7.78 14.20
C GLY A 66 -7.34 8.69 14.07
N LYS A 67 -6.56 8.58 12.98
CA LYS A 67 -5.29 9.31 12.79
C LYS A 67 -5.41 10.81 12.97
N THR A 68 -6.33 11.46 12.26
CA THR A 68 -6.57 12.92 12.32
C THR A 68 -6.97 13.38 13.72
N MET A 69 -7.87 12.63 14.38
CA MET A 69 -8.31 12.99 15.73
C MET A 69 -7.15 12.98 16.72
N ILE A 70 -6.29 11.97 16.68
CA ILE A 70 -5.22 11.77 17.67
C ILE A 70 -4.00 12.64 17.34
N ALA A 71 -3.48 12.53 16.11
CA ALA A 71 -2.19 13.14 15.75
C ALA A 71 -2.31 14.58 15.26
N THR A 72 -3.52 15.03 14.91
CA THR A 72 -3.74 16.40 14.44
C THR A 72 -4.57 17.19 15.47
N ILE A 73 -5.83 16.87 15.65
CA ILE A 73 -6.75 17.69 16.46
C ILE A 73 -6.35 17.68 17.93
N ASN A 74 -6.26 16.51 18.54
CA ASN A 74 -5.96 16.41 19.96
C ASN A 74 -4.51 16.74 20.30
N MET A 75 -3.58 16.49 19.37
CA MET A 75 -2.19 16.92 19.53
C MET A 75 -2.08 18.43 19.66
N MET A 76 -2.75 19.20 18.77
CA MET A 76 -2.78 20.65 18.84
C MET A 76 -3.50 21.16 20.09
N ALA A 77 -4.68 20.63 20.40
CA ALA A 77 -5.47 21.08 21.56
C ALA A 77 -4.75 20.81 22.90
N ARG A 78 -4.16 19.60 23.06
CA ARG A 78 -3.40 19.26 24.26
C ARG A 78 -2.14 20.09 24.40
N SER A 79 -1.44 20.33 23.31
CA SER A 79 -0.23 21.16 23.35
C SER A 79 -0.53 22.60 23.78
N LEU A 80 -1.64 23.16 23.32
CA LEU A 80 -2.12 24.48 23.77
C LEU A 80 -2.55 24.49 25.24
N ALA A 81 -3.07 23.37 25.76
CA ALA A 81 -3.38 23.22 27.19
C ALA A 81 -2.11 23.26 28.06
N ILE A 82 -1.04 22.60 27.63
CA ILE A 82 0.23 22.54 28.34
C ILE A 82 1.02 23.85 28.19
N ASN A 83 1.09 24.36 26.95
CA ASN A 83 1.77 25.62 26.64
C ASN A 83 0.92 26.44 25.68
N PRO A 84 0.17 27.46 26.17
CA PRO A 84 -0.76 28.26 25.35
C PRO A 84 -0.06 29.13 24.30
N ARG A 85 1.28 29.13 24.25
CA ARG A 85 2.09 29.85 23.25
C ARG A 85 2.42 28.98 22.04
N THR A 86 2.10 27.64 22.04
CA THR A 86 2.45 26.74 20.92
C THR A 86 1.86 27.20 19.59
N ARG A 87 2.63 27.11 18.50
CA ARG A 87 2.23 27.49 17.14
C ARG A 87 2.24 26.30 16.20
N PHE A 88 1.09 26.05 15.58
CA PHE A 88 0.94 24.94 14.62
C PHE A 88 0.65 25.47 13.22
N LEU A 89 1.45 24.99 12.26
CA LEU A 89 1.09 25.04 10.85
C LEU A 89 0.46 23.69 10.50
N HIS A 90 -0.82 23.70 10.15
CA HIS A 90 -1.57 22.51 9.76
C HIS A 90 -1.85 22.49 8.27
N VAL A 91 -1.53 21.38 7.64
CA VAL A 91 -1.64 21.18 6.18
C VAL A 91 -2.43 19.91 5.88
N SER A 92 -3.35 19.96 4.91
CA SER A 92 -4.07 18.79 4.39
C SER A 92 -4.24 18.91 2.87
N TYR A 93 -4.71 17.86 2.17
CA TYR A 93 -4.89 17.91 0.72
C TYR A 93 -5.90 18.98 0.27
N SER A 94 -6.87 19.31 1.08
CA SER A 94 -7.85 20.34 0.75
C SER A 94 -7.94 21.43 1.83
N ASN A 95 -8.17 22.66 1.38
CA ASN A 95 -8.35 23.79 2.28
C ASN A 95 -9.54 23.54 3.23
N ASN A 96 -10.66 23.01 2.71
CA ASN A 96 -11.84 22.75 3.52
C ASN A 96 -11.56 21.77 4.67
N LEU A 97 -10.80 20.71 4.43
CA LEU A 97 -10.44 19.75 5.47
C LEU A 97 -9.50 20.36 6.51
N ALA A 98 -8.49 21.11 6.05
CA ALA A 98 -7.60 21.84 6.95
C ALA A 98 -8.36 22.83 7.86
N LEU A 99 -9.29 23.57 7.29
CA LEU A 99 -10.15 24.51 8.03
C LEU A 99 -11.11 23.81 9.00
N LEU A 100 -11.64 22.64 8.61
CA LEU A 100 -12.49 21.83 9.49
C LEU A 100 -11.67 21.36 10.72
N ASN A 101 -10.48 20.83 10.52
CA ASN A 101 -9.62 20.37 11.61
C ASN A 101 -9.25 21.53 12.53
N SER A 102 -8.82 22.67 11.97
CA SER A 102 -8.49 23.89 12.71
C SER A 102 -9.68 24.41 13.56
N SER A 103 -10.87 24.46 12.94
CA SER A 103 -12.08 24.90 13.67
C SER A 103 -12.49 23.89 14.74
N THR A 104 -12.25 22.60 14.55
CA THR A 104 -12.52 21.58 15.57
C THR A 104 -11.60 21.78 16.80
N VAL A 105 -10.30 22.04 16.58
CA VAL A 105 -9.37 22.41 17.68
C VAL A 105 -9.88 23.64 18.41
N ARG A 106 -10.21 24.71 17.66
CA ARG A 106 -10.72 25.96 18.24
C ARG A 106 -11.99 25.73 19.06
N ASN A 107 -12.93 24.96 18.54
CA ASN A 107 -14.17 24.66 19.25
C ASN A 107 -13.87 23.84 20.53
N MET A 108 -12.96 22.88 20.48
CA MET A 108 -12.58 22.08 21.65
C MET A 108 -11.99 22.95 22.76
N ILE A 109 -11.08 23.88 22.46
CA ILE A 109 -10.49 24.78 23.46
C ILE A 109 -11.50 25.79 24.03
N CYS A 110 -12.59 26.04 23.32
CA CYS A 110 -13.67 26.92 23.80
C CYS A 110 -14.72 26.17 24.64
N THR A 111 -14.64 24.84 24.81
CA THR A 111 -15.61 24.11 25.64
C THR A 111 -15.48 24.48 27.12
N PRO A 112 -16.59 24.45 27.90
CA PRO A 112 -16.55 24.73 29.34
C PRO A 112 -15.54 23.85 30.09
N GLU A 113 -15.46 22.57 29.73
CA GLU A 113 -14.57 21.59 30.35
C GLU A 113 -13.10 21.91 30.10
N TYR A 114 -12.74 22.35 28.88
CA TYR A 114 -11.39 22.77 28.58
C TYR A 114 -11.04 24.08 29.29
N GLN A 115 -11.93 25.07 29.20
CA GLN A 115 -11.73 26.39 29.83
C GLN A 115 -11.68 26.34 31.35
N ALA A 116 -12.38 25.41 31.99
CA ALA A 116 -12.27 25.19 33.43
C ALA A 116 -10.85 24.78 33.83
N MET A 117 -10.19 23.90 33.06
CA MET A 117 -8.86 23.37 33.35
C MET A 117 -7.73 24.26 32.83
N TRP A 118 -7.89 24.85 31.66
CA TRP A 118 -6.89 25.69 30.97
C TRP A 118 -7.56 26.96 30.42
N PRO A 119 -7.81 27.97 31.26
CA PRO A 119 -8.43 29.22 30.82
C PRO A 119 -7.59 29.90 29.75
N MET A 120 -8.15 30.12 28.59
CA MET A 120 -7.45 30.70 27.45
C MET A 120 -8.47 31.41 26.53
N LYS A 121 -8.16 32.63 26.10
CA LYS A 121 -8.99 33.37 25.16
C LYS A 121 -8.36 33.32 23.76
N ILE A 122 -9.23 33.28 22.78
CA ILE A 122 -8.86 33.51 21.37
C ILE A 122 -8.96 35.01 21.10
N ARG A 123 -7.96 35.54 20.44
CA ARG A 123 -7.93 36.96 20.05
C ARG A 123 -9.05 37.28 19.05
N ASN A 124 -9.80 38.35 19.30
CA ASN A 124 -10.92 38.77 18.43
C ASN A 124 -10.45 39.28 17.07
N ASP A 125 -9.27 39.93 17.03
CA ASP A 125 -8.67 40.52 15.82
C ASP A 125 -7.99 39.48 14.91
N ALA A 126 -7.85 38.25 15.38
CA ALA A 126 -7.21 37.15 14.63
C ALA A 126 -7.94 35.85 14.90
N ASN A 127 -9.21 35.76 14.45
CA ASN A 127 -10.11 34.64 14.69
C ASN A 127 -10.82 34.18 13.41
N SER A 128 -10.06 33.84 12.38
CA SER A 128 -10.60 33.18 11.19
C SER A 128 -10.54 31.65 11.32
N LYS A 129 -11.22 30.91 10.43
CA LYS A 129 -11.10 29.45 10.37
C LYS A 129 -9.72 29.00 9.90
N SER A 130 -9.05 29.80 9.08
CA SER A 130 -7.73 29.49 8.54
C SER A 130 -6.59 29.89 9.47
N MET A 131 -6.79 30.95 10.29
CA MET A 131 -5.75 31.42 11.20
C MET A 131 -6.39 32.04 12.44
N TRP A 132 -6.00 31.55 13.60
CA TRP A 132 -6.44 32.13 14.88
C TRP A 132 -5.30 32.07 15.91
N TRP A 133 -5.36 32.98 16.85
CA TRP A 133 -4.33 33.17 17.86
C TRP A 133 -4.95 33.19 19.26
N THR A 134 -4.23 32.62 20.22
CA THR A 134 -4.52 32.79 21.65
C THR A 134 -4.02 34.16 22.12
N GLU A 135 -4.54 34.63 23.24
CA GLU A 135 -4.05 35.84 23.90
C GLU A 135 -2.57 35.73 24.31
N TYR A 136 -2.05 34.51 24.41
CA TYR A 136 -0.64 34.23 24.74
C TYR A 136 0.28 34.18 23.51
N GLY A 137 -0.24 34.38 22.32
CA GLY A 137 0.54 34.38 21.07
C GLY A 137 0.81 33.00 20.48
N GLY A 138 0.17 31.96 20.99
CA GLY A 138 0.07 30.65 20.31
C GLY A 138 -1.09 30.64 19.31
N GLY A 139 -1.21 29.59 18.52
CA GLY A 139 -2.29 29.48 17.57
C GLY A 139 -2.10 28.45 16.48
N VAL A 140 -3.03 28.43 15.54
CA VAL A 140 -3.04 27.52 14.41
C VAL A 140 -3.22 28.29 13.12
N TYR A 141 -2.41 27.99 12.12
CA TYR A 141 -2.61 28.35 10.73
C TYR A 141 -2.87 27.08 9.92
N ALA A 142 -4.00 27.05 9.20
CA ALA A 142 -4.45 25.89 8.45
C ALA A 142 -4.58 26.22 6.96
N THR A 143 -4.02 25.36 6.09
CA THR A 143 -4.02 25.53 4.64
C THR A 143 -3.98 24.19 3.90
N SER A 144 -4.14 24.23 2.57
CA SER A 144 -3.94 23.03 1.74
C SER A 144 -2.48 22.76 1.44
N SER A 145 -2.16 21.53 1.03
CA SER A 145 -0.80 21.08 0.66
C SER A 145 -0.17 21.87 -0.49
N LEU A 146 -0.99 22.54 -1.31
CA LEU A 146 -0.54 23.42 -2.39
C LEU A 146 -0.89 24.90 -2.10
N GLY A 147 -1.34 25.19 -0.88
CA GLY A 147 -1.71 26.53 -0.46
C GLY A 147 -0.50 27.41 -0.15
N GLN A 148 -0.69 28.71 -0.29
CA GLN A 148 0.36 29.67 0.08
C GLN A 148 0.44 29.81 1.61
N VAL A 149 1.65 29.85 2.13
CA VAL A 149 1.92 30.13 3.54
C VAL A 149 2.79 31.37 3.63
N THR A 150 2.19 32.48 4.05
CA THR A 150 2.88 33.76 4.23
C THR A 150 2.72 34.25 5.66
N GLY A 151 3.78 34.82 6.22
CA GLY A 151 3.72 35.48 7.54
C GLY A 151 3.54 34.59 8.76
N PHE A 152 3.53 33.24 8.61
CA PHE A 152 3.39 32.29 9.72
C PHE A 152 4.56 31.29 9.76
N ARG A 153 4.99 30.95 10.97
CA ARG A 153 5.98 29.89 11.23
C ARG A 153 5.48 28.95 12.32
N ALA A 154 5.69 27.66 12.14
CA ALA A 154 5.48 26.63 13.18
C ALA A 154 6.55 26.74 14.25
N GLY A 155 6.14 26.69 15.51
CA GLY A 155 7.02 26.81 16.67
C GLY A 155 7.54 28.23 16.93
N TYR A 156 8.53 28.30 17.81
CA TYR A 156 9.28 29.50 18.21
C TYR A 156 10.77 29.22 18.28
N MET A 157 11.59 30.28 18.35
CA MET A 157 13.02 30.19 18.63
C MET A 157 13.30 30.09 20.14
N GLU A 158 12.63 29.14 20.80
CA GLU A 158 12.76 28.87 22.23
C GLU A 158 13.03 27.37 22.46
N PRO A 159 13.75 26.97 23.54
CA PRO A 159 13.94 25.57 23.87
C PRO A 159 12.63 24.83 24.16
N GLY A 160 12.64 23.52 23.93
CA GLY A 160 11.51 22.64 24.19
C GLY A 160 10.46 22.62 23.08
N PHE A 161 9.40 21.85 23.31
CA PHE A 161 8.30 21.72 22.36
C PHE A 161 7.39 22.96 22.43
N ASN A 162 7.32 23.66 21.32
CA ASN A 162 6.56 24.92 21.23
C ASN A 162 5.70 25.01 19.95
N GLY A 163 5.40 23.86 19.36
CA GLY A 163 4.58 23.72 18.17
C GLY A 163 5.18 22.80 17.12
N ALA A 164 4.49 22.62 16.01
CA ALA A 164 4.91 21.72 14.94
C ALA A 164 4.29 22.11 13.59
N LEU A 165 4.89 21.66 12.50
CA LEU A 165 4.24 21.49 11.22
C LEU A 165 3.55 20.12 11.21
N ILE A 166 2.21 20.09 11.05
CA ILE A 166 1.41 18.86 10.98
C ILE A 166 0.82 18.74 9.59
N ILE A 167 1.21 17.70 8.86
CA ILE A 167 0.74 17.39 7.50
C ILE A 167 -0.13 16.13 7.60
N ASP A 168 -1.44 16.31 7.43
CA ASP A 168 -2.45 15.26 7.55
C ASP A 168 -3.11 15.00 6.20
N ASP A 169 -2.86 13.80 5.63
CA ASP A 169 -3.32 13.40 4.30
C ASP A 169 -3.04 14.50 3.24
N PRO A 170 -1.78 14.76 2.85
CA PRO A 170 -1.42 15.88 1.96
C PRO A 170 -1.90 15.71 0.52
N LEU A 171 -2.33 14.51 0.15
CA LEU A 171 -2.78 14.14 -1.19
C LEU A 171 -4.03 13.26 -1.10
N LYS A 172 -5.05 13.52 -1.91
CA LYS A 172 -6.24 12.66 -1.95
C LYS A 172 -6.02 11.44 -2.86
N PRO A 173 -6.68 10.29 -2.59
CA PRO A 173 -6.49 9.07 -3.38
C PRO A 173 -6.74 9.25 -4.88
N ALA A 174 -7.69 10.09 -5.29
CA ALA A 174 -7.98 10.34 -6.69
C ALA A 174 -6.83 11.03 -7.45
N ASP A 175 -6.03 11.85 -6.76
CA ASP A 175 -4.89 12.57 -7.36
C ASP A 175 -3.58 11.76 -7.25
N ALA A 176 -3.60 10.62 -6.56
CA ALA A 176 -2.42 9.77 -6.38
C ALA A 176 -1.83 9.26 -7.70
N TYR A 177 -2.64 9.21 -8.75
CA TYR A 177 -2.24 8.74 -10.09
C TYR A 177 -1.68 9.84 -10.99
N SER A 178 -1.76 11.10 -10.57
CA SER A 178 -1.20 12.23 -11.30
C SER A 178 0.24 12.50 -10.86
N ASP A 179 1.22 12.19 -11.71
CA ASP A 179 2.63 12.50 -11.46
C ASP A 179 2.86 13.98 -11.20
N VAL A 180 2.13 14.85 -11.93
CA VAL A 180 2.23 16.30 -11.77
C VAL A 180 1.84 16.72 -10.37
N VAL A 181 0.69 16.23 -9.88
CA VAL A 181 0.19 16.60 -8.54
C VAL A 181 1.09 16.02 -7.44
N ARG A 182 1.55 14.75 -7.57
CA ARG A 182 2.49 14.18 -6.60
C ARG A 182 3.79 14.98 -6.51
N LYS A 183 4.40 15.27 -7.66
CA LYS A 183 5.62 16.08 -7.72
C LYS A 183 5.41 17.48 -7.13
N GLN A 184 4.27 18.13 -7.40
CA GLN A 184 3.94 19.44 -6.82
C GLN A 184 3.85 19.38 -5.29
N VAL A 185 3.20 18.37 -4.71
CA VAL A 185 3.11 18.19 -3.26
C VAL A 185 4.51 17.98 -2.65
N ASN A 186 5.32 17.11 -3.24
CA ASN A 186 6.68 16.81 -2.77
C ASN A 186 7.60 18.04 -2.89
N THR A 187 7.56 18.76 -4.01
CA THR A 187 8.31 20.01 -4.23
C THR A 187 7.87 21.09 -3.25
N ASN A 188 6.54 21.27 -3.06
CA ASN A 188 6.02 22.29 -2.12
C ASN A 188 6.43 22.02 -0.67
N TYR A 189 6.62 20.75 -0.29
CA TYR A 189 7.18 20.43 1.02
C TYR A 189 8.58 21.04 1.17
N ASN A 190 9.49 20.81 0.22
CA ASN A 190 10.87 21.33 0.30
C ASN A 190 10.93 22.85 0.15
N ASP A 191 10.25 23.40 -0.84
CA ASP A 191 10.41 24.81 -1.23
C ASP A 191 9.63 25.75 -0.31
N THR A 192 8.49 25.30 0.21
CA THR A 192 7.59 26.16 0.99
C THR A 192 7.48 25.73 2.43
N LEU A 193 7.01 24.50 2.70
CA LEU A 193 6.61 24.11 4.04
C LEU A 193 7.81 23.98 5.00
N ALA A 194 8.90 23.36 4.56
CA ALA A 194 10.11 23.21 5.36
C ALA A 194 10.72 24.57 5.75
N SER A 195 10.59 25.60 4.90
CA SER A 195 11.05 26.97 5.21
C SER A 195 10.20 27.68 6.27
N ARG A 196 9.06 27.13 6.67
CA ARG A 196 8.13 27.70 7.66
C ARG A 196 8.35 27.17 9.07
N LEU A 197 9.42 26.46 9.33
CA LEU A 197 9.83 26.08 10.67
C LEU A 197 10.54 27.26 11.34
N ALA A 198 10.26 27.51 12.64
CA ALA A 198 10.91 28.59 13.36
C ALA A 198 12.40 28.32 13.57
N VAL A 199 12.74 27.06 13.87
CA VAL A 199 14.10 26.53 13.97
C VAL A 199 14.16 25.14 13.36
N GLN A 200 15.34 24.66 13.04
CA GLN A 200 15.52 23.35 12.39
C GLN A 200 15.04 22.16 13.25
N THR A 201 15.05 22.34 14.56
CA THR A 201 14.53 21.36 15.53
C THR A 201 13.01 21.43 15.72
N THR A 202 12.31 22.40 15.11
CA THR A 202 10.83 22.43 15.13
C THR A 202 10.30 21.15 14.49
N PRO A 203 9.45 20.37 15.19
CA PRO A 203 8.98 19.09 14.69
C PRO A 203 8.13 19.21 13.43
N VAL A 204 8.28 18.22 12.55
CA VAL A 204 7.39 17.95 11.41
C VAL A 204 6.77 16.58 11.62
N ILE A 205 5.44 16.53 11.60
CA ILE A 205 4.65 15.31 11.73
C ILE A 205 3.87 15.12 10.44
N VAL A 206 4.18 14.07 9.69
CA VAL A 206 3.40 13.63 8.53
C VAL A 206 2.55 12.45 8.97
N ILE A 207 1.23 12.56 8.88
CA ILE A 207 0.33 11.47 9.16
C ILE A 207 -0.59 11.23 7.97
N MET A 208 -0.53 10.04 7.37
CA MET A 208 -1.32 9.70 6.20
C MET A 208 -1.46 8.19 6.02
N GLN A 209 -2.47 7.79 5.28
CA GLN A 209 -2.43 6.49 4.62
C GLN A 209 -1.51 6.57 3.41
N ARG A 210 -0.78 5.49 3.11
CA ARG A 210 -0.05 5.40 1.85
C ARG A 210 -1.04 5.27 0.70
N ILE A 211 -0.79 5.95 -0.41
CA ILE A 211 -1.66 5.94 -1.59
C ILE A 211 -0.90 5.67 -2.89
N HIS A 212 0.39 5.96 -2.91
CA HIS A 212 1.27 5.75 -4.05
C HIS A 212 2.71 5.55 -3.57
N TYR A 213 3.54 4.88 -4.39
CA TYR A 213 4.96 4.70 -4.10
C TYR A 213 5.67 6.05 -3.88
N ASP A 214 5.40 7.04 -4.76
CA ASP A 214 5.95 8.40 -4.70
C ASP A 214 5.02 9.41 -4.02
N ASP A 215 4.17 8.98 -3.09
CA ASP A 215 3.47 9.90 -2.19
C ASP A 215 4.48 10.60 -1.25
N LEU A 216 4.03 11.62 -0.52
CA LEU A 216 4.94 12.39 0.34
C LEU A 216 5.71 11.51 1.34
N SER A 217 5.07 10.52 1.97
CA SER A 217 5.76 9.59 2.86
C SER A 217 6.87 8.82 2.14
N GLY A 218 6.56 8.21 0.99
CA GLY A 218 7.55 7.48 0.20
C GLY A 218 8.70 8.37 -0.28
N TYR A 219 8.40 9.59 -0.74
CA TYR A 219 9.39 10.56 -1.14
C TYR A 219 10.37 10.91 -0.01
N LEU A 220 9.85 11.21 1.19
CA LEU A 220 10.68 11.57 2.35
C LEU A 220 11.51 10.39 2.87
N LEU A 221 10.92 9.19 2.95
CA LEU A 221 11.58 7.97 3.43
C LEU A 221 12.71 7.49 2.50
N ARG A 222 12.68 7.87 1.23
CA ARG A 222 13.76 7.62 0.25
C ARG A 222 14.74 8.78 0.09
N GLY A 223 14.70 9.78 0.97
CA GLY A 223 15.68 10.86 1.04
C GLY A 223 15.30 12.14 0.29
N GLY A 224 14.05 12.30 -0.11
CA GLY A 224 13.61 13.49 -0.86
C GLY A 224 13.79 14.84 -0.15
N SER A 225 13.92 14.85 1.19
CA SER A 225 14.29 16.03 1.98
C SER A 225 15.74 16.05 2.44
N GLY A 226 16.51 14.99 2.21
CA GLY A 226 17.86 14.82 2.73
C GLY A 226 17.94 14.56 4.26
N GLU A 227 16.80 14.47 4.94
CA GLU A 227 16.71 14.26 6.40
C GLU A 227 16.29 12.82 6.73
N LYS A 228 16.73 12.31 7.90
CA LYS A 228 16.24 11.03 8.44
C LYS A 228 14.88 11.22 9.11
N TRP A 229 13.96 10.25 8.87
CA TRP A 229 12.61 10.28 9.39
C TRP A 229 12.30 9.07 10.27
N TYR A 230 11.84 9.33 11.47
CA TYR A 230 11.25 8.28 12.29
C TYR A 230 9.93 7.83 11.66
N HIS A 231 9.80 6.53 11.42
CA HIS A 231 8.66 5.96 10.71
C HIS A 231 7.91 4.96 11.57
N LEU A 232 6.69 5.32 11.98
CA LEU A 232 5.72 4.41 12.58
C LEU A 232 4.79 3.91 11.49
N ASN A 233 4.98 2.65 11.09
CA ASN A 233 4.18 2.00 10.06
C ASN A 233 3.18 1.03 10.67
N LEU A 234 1.88 1.23 10.43
CA LEU A 234 0.78 0.50 11.05
C LEU A 234 -0.14 -0.08 9.97
N PRO A 235 0.19 -1.23 9.35
CA PRO A 235 -0.67 -1.88 8.36
C PRO A 235 -1.95 -2.43 9.01
N VAL A 236 -3.01 -2.65 8.22
CA VAL A 236 -4.29 -3.19 8.70
C VAL A 236 -4.15 -4.59 9.30
N LYS A 237 -3.18 -5.37 8.83
CA LYS A 237 -2.83 -6.70 9.33
C LYS A 237 -1.34 -6.73 9.64
N ILE A 238 -1.01 -6.98 10.90
CA ILE A 238 0.36 -7.06 11.40
C ILE A 238 0.90 -8.47 11.12
N ASP A 239 2.12 -8.52 10.62
CA ASP A 239 2.89 -9.73 10.43
C ASP A 239 4.34 -9.45 10.89
N ASN A 240 4.69 -9.95 12.06
CA ASN A 240 6.02 -9.75 12.67
C ASN A 240 7.06 -10.77 12.20
N SER A 241 6.70 -11.68 11.29
CA SER A 241 7.66 -12.61 10.68
C SER A 241 8.63 -11.91 9.72
N LEU A 242 8.23 -10.74 9.19
CA LEU A 242 9.02 -9.93 8.29
C LEU A 242 9.54 -8.68 9.02
N GLY A 243 10.82 -8.38 8.87
CA GLY A 243 11.42 -7.17 9.38
C GLY A 243 11.02 -5.94 8.54
N TYR A 244 11.22 -4.76 9.12
CA TYR A 244 10.95 -3.50 8.40
C TYR A 244 11.70 -3.41 7.06
N TRP A 245 12.97 -3.80 7.04
CA TRP A 245 13.82 -3.72 5.84
C TRP A 245 13.51 -4.80 4.80
N ASP A 246 12.89 -5.92 5.21
CA ASP A 246 12.37 -6.92 4.27
C ASP A 246 11.17 -6.38 3.48
N LEU A 247 10.38 -5.51 4.13
CA LEU A 247 9.18 -4.89 3.55
C LEU A 247 9.47 -3.59 2.79
N TYR A 248 10.50 -2.84 3.19
CA TYR A 248 10.81 -1.49 2.70
C TYR A 248 12.32 -1.28 2.51
N PRO A 249 12.99 -2.09 1.68
CA PRO A 249 14.45 -2.01 1.49
C PRO A 249 14.89 -0.65 0.91
N GLU A 250 13.99 0.04 0.19
CA GLU A 250 14.27 1.32 -0.44
C GLU A 250 14.19 2.54 0.50
N ASN A 251 13.66 2.37 1.70
CA ASN A 251 13.46 3.47 2.66
C ASN A 251 14.74 3.83 3.43
N GLU A 252 15.84 4.08 2.76
CA GLU A 252 17.18 4.30 3.35
C GLU A 252 17.25 5.49 4.34
N PHE A 253 16.29 6.41 4.30
CA PHE A 253 16.19 7.55 5.19
C PHE A 253 15.19 7.32 6.34
N ALA A 254 14.66 6.12 6.49
CA ALA A 254 13.80 5.75 7.61
C ALA A 254 14.60 5.38 8.86
N ILE A 255 14.04 5.73 10.03
CA ILE A 255 14.38 5.19 11.34
C ILE A 255 13.11 4.50 11.85
N PRO A 256 13.00 3.17 11.72
CA PRO A 256 11.78 2.45 12.10
C PRO A 256 11.44 2.61 13.59
N ILE A 257 10.19 2.89 13.90
CA ILE A 257 9.65 2.86 15.27
C ILE A 257 8.97 1.50 15.48
N PRO A 258 9.45 0.65 16.40
CA PRO A 258 8.76 -0.60 16.74
C PRO A 258 7.39 -0.30 17.37
N HIS A 259 6.34 -0.95 16.87
CA HIS A 259 4.99 -0.76 17.42
C HIS A 259 4.62 -1.76 18.52
N ASN A 260 5.36 -2.87 18.67
CA ASN A 260 5.15 -3.94 19.66
C ASN A 260 3.71 -4.51 19.67
N LEU A 261 3.05 -4.52 18.51
CA LEU A 261 1.70 -5.04 18.36
C LEU A 261 1.76 -6.54 17.98
N PRO A 262 0.80 -7.37 18.45
CA PRO A 262 0.73 -8.77 18.07
C PRO A 262 0.36 -8.94 16.60
N ASP A 263 0.66 -10.11 16.04
CA ASP A 263 0.20 -10.53 14.71
C ASP A 263 -1.31 -10.52 14.62
N GLY A 264 -1.81 -10.28 13.40
CA GLY A 264 -3.23 -10.23 13.11
C GLY A 264 -3.76 -8.84 12.84
N TRP A 265 -5.07 -8.66 12.97
CA TRP A 265 -5.74 -7.41 12.62
C TRP A 265 -5.38 -6.27 13.58
N LEU A 266 -4.95 -5.14 13.03
CA LEU A 266 -4.58 -3.91 13.76
C LEU A 266 -5.73 -3.43 14.68
N TRP A 267 -6.95 -3.56 14.22
CA TRP A 267 -8.17 -3.24 14.98
C TRP A 267 -9.27 -4.28 14.73
N PRO A 268 -9.30 -5.41 15.45
CA PRO A 268 -10.22 -6.52 15.20
C PRO A 268 -11.70 -6.15 15.27
N LYS A 269 -12.05 -5.11 16.05
CA LYS A 269 -13.42 -4.59 16.12
C LYS A 269 -13.86 -3.85 14.85
N LYS A 270 -12.91 -3.41 14.03
CA LYS A 270 -13.18 -2.67 12.79
C LYS A 270 -13.03 -3.55 11.56
N HIS A 271 -11.93 -4.29 11.47
CA HIS A 271 -11.67 -5.24 10.39
C HIS A 271 -11.25 -6.59 10.98
N ASN A 272 -11.75 -7.65 10.39
CA ASN A 272 -11.46 -9.04 10.75
C ASN A 272 -11.53 -9.92 9.50
N ASP A 273 -11.32 -11.23 9.63
CA ASP A 273 -11.25 -12.16 8.50
C ASP A 273 -12.51 -12.13 7.61
N ALA A 274 -13.68 -11.84 8.15
CA ALA A 274 -14.91 -11.71 7.37
C ALA A 274 -14.88 -10.52 6.39
N HIS A 275 -14.06 -9.50 6.65
CA HIS A 275 -13.90 -8.33 5.79
C HIS A 275 -12.77 -8.46 4.79
N GLU A 276 -11.89 -9.46 4.93
CA GLU A 276 -10.65 -9.58 4.18
C GLU A 276 -10.88 -9.67 2.67
N ALA A 277 -11.82 -10.51 2.23
CA ALA A 277 -12.15 -10.67 0.83
C ALA A 277 -12.62 -9.36 0.18
N GLY A 278 -13.48 -8.60 0.88
CA GLY A 278 -13.96 -7.30 0.40
C GLY A 278 -12.85 -6.25 0.31
N LEU A 279 -11.93 -6.22 1.28
CA LEU A 279 -10.78 -5.32 1.26
C LEU A 279 -9.83 -5.65 0.10
N LYS A 280 -9.58 -6.95 -0.13
CA LYS A 280 -8.69 -7.44 -1.21
C LYS A 280 -9.29 -7.31 -2.61
N ALA A 281 -10.62 -7.14 -2.74
CA ALA A 281 -11.28 -6.95 -4.04
C ALA A 281 -10.72 -5.75 -4.84
N HIS A 282 -10.22 -4.72 -4.14
CA HIS A 282 -9.52 -3.58 -4.72
C HIS A 282 -8.05 -3.62 -4.30
N ARG A 283 -7.30 -4.52 -4.91
CA ARG A 283 -5.94 -4.88 -4.55
C ARG A 283 -5.00 -3.71 -4.34
N ARG A 284 -4.92 -2.76 -5.29
CA ARG A 284 -4.05 -1.58 -5.19
C ARG A 284 -4.37 -0.74 -3.95
N SER A 285 -5.66 -0.48 -3.71
CA SER A 285 -6.09 0.22 -2.50
C SER A 285 -5.76 -0.58 -1.24
N PHE A 286 -5.90 -1.90 -1.29
CA PHE A 286 -5.57 -2.77 -0.17
C PHE A 286 -4.08 -2.71 0.16
N GLU A 287 -3.18 -2.93 -0.81
CA GLU A 287 -1.74 -2.88 -0.60
C GLU A 287 -1.26 -1.48 -0.19
N ALA A 288 -1.73 -0.43 -0.88
CA ALA A 288 -1.31 0.93 -0.58
C ALA A 288 -1.92 1.44 0.73
N GLN A 289 -3.27 1.53 0.79
CA GLN A 289 -3.94 2.27 1.87
C GLN A 289 -4.15 1.45 3.13
N TYR A 290 -4.29 0.11 3.01
CA TYR A 290 -4.53 -0.75 4.17
C TYR A 290 -3.24 -1.44 4.63
N MET A 291 -2.45 -2.00 3.75
CA MET A 291 -1.17 -2.62 4.12
C MET A 291 -0.01 -1.62 4.22
N GLN A 292 -0.21 -0.36 3.83
CA GLN A 292 0.80 0.71 3.83
C GLN A 292 2.02 0.38 2.95
N ARG A 293 1.85 -0.45 1.93
CA ARG A 293 2.89 -0.94 1.01
C ARG A 293 2.55 -0.63 -0.45
N PRO A 294 2.46 0.66 -0.85
CA PRO A 294 2.30 0.99 -2.26
C PRO A 294 3.54 0.51 -3.02
N ARG A 295 3.32 -0.23 -4.09
CA ARG A 295 4.39 -0.71 -4.95
C ARG A 295 4.67 0.32 -6.05
N LYS A 296 5.88 0.28 -6.59
CA LYS A 296 6.23 1.02 -7.78
C LYS A 296 5.62 0.26 -8.98
N PHE A 297 4.39 0.62 -9.33
CA PHE A 297 3.74 0.11 -10.53
C PHE A 297 4.01 1.09 -11.68
N ASP A 298 4.14 0.57 -12.90
CA ASP A 298 4.43 1.33 -14.12
C ASP A 298 5.85 1.95 -14.13
N GLU A 299 6.89 1.11 -13.91
CA GLU A 299 8.25 1.52 -14.28
C GLU A 299 8.29 1.83 -15.78
N GLU A 300 8.91 2.95 -16.17
CA GLU A 300 9.24 3.21 -17.57
C GLU A 300 9.97 1.98 -18.16
N GLY A 301 9.33 1.30 -19.13
CA GLY A 301 9.83 0.08 -19.73
C GLY A 301 9.26 -1.23 -19.19
N ALA A 302 8.33 -1.24 -18.24
CA ALA A 302 7.56 -2.43 -17.85
C ALA A 302 6.73 -2.94 -19.04
N LEU A 303 6.75 -4.27 -19.28
CA LEU A 303 5.98 -4.86 -20.39
C LEU A 303 4.47 -4.86 -20.13
N TRP A 304 4.05 -4.98 -18.87
CA TRP A 304 2.64 -4.97 -18.49
C TRP A 304 2.35 -3.86 -17.50
N THR A 305 1.36 -3.06 -17.85
CA THR A 305 0.86 -1.98 -17.00
C THR A 305 -0.34 -2.45 -16.16
N GLU A 306 -0.62 -1.75 -15.07
CA GLU A 306 -1.83 -2.02 -14.27
C GLU A 306 -3.12 -1.83 -15.10
N ALA A 307 -3.11 -0.91 -16.05
CA ALA A 307 -4.22 -0.70 -16.96
C ALA A 307 -4.52 -1.95 -17.80
N MET A 308 -3.46 -2.63 -18.29
CA MET A 308 -3.60 -3.89 -19.04
C MET A 308 -4.15 -5.00 -18.14
N ILE A 309 -3.66 -5.15 -16.92
CA ILE A 309 -4.15 -6.17 -15.96
C ILE A 309 -5.61 -5.89 -15.57
N THR A 310 -5.96 -4.63 -15.32
CA THR A 310 -7.36 -4.24 -15.03
C THR A 310 -8.28 -4.52 -16.23
N ALA A 311 -7.82 -4.28 -17.44
CA ALA A 311 -8.56 -4.61 -18.65
C ALA A 311 -8.74 -6.13 -18.80
N ALA A 312 -7.71 -6.93 -18.50
CA ALA A 312 -7.79 -8.40 -18.52
C ALA A 312 -8.85 -8.96 -17.55
N HIS A 313 -8.98 -8.40 -16.36
CA HIS A 313 -10.07 -8.79 -15.42
C HIS A 313 -11.46 -8.40 -15.87
N ARG A 314 -11.60 -7.34 -16.67
CA ARG A 314 -12.90 -6.86 -17.18
C ARG A 314 -13.27 -7.47 -18.52
N MET A 315 -12.32 -8.12 -19.17
CA MET A 315 -12.53 -8.69 -20.50
C MET A 315 -13.56 -9.82 -20.45
N GLN A 316 -14.57 -9.73 -21.31
CA GLN A 316 -15.53 -10.80 -21.52
C GLN A 316 -15.10 -11.65 -22.73
N ILE A 317 -15.00 -12.95 -22.53
CA ILE A 317 -14.73 -13.90 -23.59
C ILE A 317 -16.03 -14.16 -24.32
N THR A 318 -16.04 -13.90 -25.62
CA THR A 318 -17.23 -13.99 -26.46
C THR A 318 -17.20 -15.16 -27.48
N GLN A 319 -16.09 -15.91 -27.51
CA GLN A 319 -15.84 -16.99 -28.43
C GLN A 319 -15.82 -18.35 -27.72
N ASP A 320 -16.06 -19.41 -28.48
CA ASP A 320 -16.00 -20.76 -27.92
C ASP A 320 -14.60 -21.20 -27.59
N LYS A 321 -14.44 -21.92 -26.46
CA LYS A 321 -13.17 -22.49 -26.02
C LYS A 321 -12.70 -23.56 -27.00
N ILE A 322 -11.48 -23.41 -27.48
CA ILE A 322 -10.88 -24.33 -28.44
C ILE A 322 -9.89 -25.28 -27.74
N ARG A 323 -9.03 -24.74 -26.86
CA ARG A 323 -7.92 -25.49 -26.28
C ARG A 323 -7.51 -24.94 -24.93
N THR A 324 -7.13 -25.84 -24.03
CA THR A 324 -6.54 -25.51 -22.73
C THR A 324 -5.21 -26.21 -22.57
N VAL A 325 -4.22 -25.51 -22.02
CA VAL A 325 -2.91 -26.08 -21.69
C VAL A 325 -2.51 -25.73 -20.26
N ILE A 326 -1.73 -26.65 -19.64
CA ILE A 326 -1.00 -26.37 -18.40
C ILE A 326 0.45 -26.13 -18.78
N ALA A 327 0.92 -24.90 -18.58
CA ALA A 327 2.30 -24.52 -18.87
C ALA A 327 3.16 -24.57 -17.60
N ILE A 328 4.35 -25.14 -17.74
CA ILE A 328 5.25 -25.44 -16.61
C ILE A 328 6.63 -24.86 -16.93
N ASP A 329 7.15 -24.03 -16.04
CA ASP A 329 8.54 -23.57 -15.99
C ASP A 329 9.19 -24.16 -14.73
N PRO A 330 9.87 -25.33 -14.85
CA PRO A 330 10.38 -26.04 -13.69
C PRO A 330 11.63 -25.36 -13.12
N ALA A 331 11.70 -25.20 -11.78
CA ALA A 331 12.91 -24.76 -11.09
C ALA A 331 14.08 -25.74 -11.35
N THR A 332 15.27 -25.20 -11.64
CA THR A 332 16.45 -26.00 -11.98
C THR A 332 17.25 -26.51 -10.77
N THR A 333 16.99 -26.00 -9.57
CA THR A 333 17.67 -26.37 -8.32
C THR A 333 16.68 -26.58 -7.16
N SER A 334 17.01 -27.50 -6.25
CA SER A 334 16.19 -27.89 -5.09
C SER A 334 16.71 -27.33 -3.74
N SER A 335 17.51 -26.26 -3.74
CA SER A 335 18.01 -25.63 -2.51
C SER A 335 16.98 -24.71 -1.85
N ASP A 336 17.09 -24.43 -0.56
CA ASP A 336 16.19 -23.54 0.20
C ASP A 336 16.12 -22.08 -0.33
N GLU A 337 17.05 -21.72 -1.23
CA GLU A 337 17.07 -20.45 -1.98
C GLU A 337 16.61 -20.62 -3.44
N SER A 338 16.04 -21.80 -3.82
CA SER A 338 15.66 -22.09 -5.20
C SER A 338 14.51 -21.21 -5.70
N ASP A 339 14.50 -20.99 -7.03
CA ASP A 339 13.40 -20.36 -7.76
C ASP A 339 12.11 -21.19 -7.62
N GLU A 340 10.96 -20.56 -7.83
CA GLU A 340 9.66 -21.24 -7.82
C GLU A 340 9.49 -22.06 -9.11
N THR A 341 8.72 -23.16 -9.07
CA THR A 341 8.20 -23.78 -10.29
C THR A 341 6.95 -23.02 -10.71
N GLY A 342 6.98 -22.42 -11.90
CA GLY A 342 5.82 -21.78 -12.52
C GLY A 342 4.87 -22.81 -13.10
N ILE A 343 3.59 -22.80 -12.72
CA ILE A 343 2.54 -23.70 -13.26
C ILE A 343 1.28 -22.88 -13.51
N MET A 344 0.95 -22.68 -14.79
CA MET A 344 -0.14 -21.80 -15.20
C MET A 344 -1.15 -22.56 -16.11
N ALA A 345 -2.45 -22.41 -15.82
CA ALA A 345 -3.50 -22.87 -16.70
C ALA A 345 -3.89 -21.73 -17.67
N CYS A 346 -3.85 -22.02 -18.98
CA CYS A 346 -4.19 -21.06 -20.03
C CYS A 346 -5.12 -21.68 -21.06
N SER A 347 -6.07 -20.89 -21.58
CA SER A 347 -7.02 -21.34 -22.61
C SER A 347 -7.04 -20.41 -23.82
N ALA A 348 -7.39 -20.95 -24.98
CA ALA A 348 -7.63 -20.22 -26.22
C ALA A 348 -9.09 -20.35 -26.66
N TYR A 349 -9.62 -19.28 -27.25
CA TYR A 349 -10.99 -19.15 -27.69
C TYR A 349 -11.02 -18.57 -29.10
N GLY A 350 -11.89 -19.12 -29.96
CA GLY A 350 -11.98 -18.73 -31.38
C GLY A 350 -10.67 -19.00 -32.13
N GLY A 351 -10.48 -18.36 -33.27
CA GLY A 351 -9.30 -18.60 -34.10
C GLY A 351 -8.87 -17.40 -34.95
N GLY A 352 -7.67 -17.50 -35.53
CA GLY A 352 -7.11 -16.49 -36.43
C GLY A 352 -6.78 -15.18 -35.73
N LYS A 353 -6.91 -14.05 -36.43
CA LYS A 353 -6.52 -12.72 -35.94
C LYS A 353 -7.33 -12.22 -34.74
N ASN A 354 -8.52 -12.80 -34.51
CA ASN A 354 -9.44 -12.41 -33.44
C ASN A 354 -9.46 -13.41 -32.28
N ALA A 355 -8.54 -14.39 -32.24
CA ALA A 355 -8.43 -15.32 -31.11
C ALA A 355 -8.30 -14.61 -29.79
N GLN A 356 -9.06 -15.06 -28.79
CA GLN A 356 -9.01 -14.59 -27.40
C GLN A 356 -8.30 -15.65 -26.55
N TYR A 357 -7.71 -15.23 -25.45
CA TYR A 357 -7.00 -16.11 -24.53
C TYR A 357 -7.43 -15.83 -23.09
N SER A 358 -7.24 -16.80 -22.20
CA SER A 358 -7.39 -16.57 -20.78
C SER A 358 -6.26 -17.21 -19.99
N VAL A 359 -5.96 -16.62 -18.83
CA VAL A 359 -5.18 -17.23 -17.75
C VAL A 359 -6.16 -17.63 -16.68
N ASP A 360 -6.32 -18.94 -16.46
CA ASP A 360 -7.42 -19.52 -15.71
C ASP A 360 -7.05 -19.93 -14.29
N GLY A 361 -5.76 -20.14 -14.00
CA GLY A 361 -5.30 -20.55 -12.69
C GLY A 361 -3.80 -20.51 -12.53
N ASP A 362 -3.36 -20.28 -11.29
CA ASP A 362 -1.96 -20.29 -10.85
C ASP A 362 -1.77 -21.39 -9.81
N TYR A 363 -0.97 -22.39 -10.13
CA TYR A 363 -0.64 -23.55 -9.29
C TYR A 363 0.84 -23.58 -8.91
N SER A 364 1.54 -22.47 -9.16
CA SER A 364 2.97 -22.32 -8.95
C SER A 364 3.35 -22.30 -7.47
N GLY A 365 4.59 -22.64 -7.19
CA GLY A 365 5.15 -22.58 -5.85
C GLY A 365 6.54 -23.18 -5.73
N ARG A 366 7.12 -23.10 -4.53
CA ARG A 366 8.35 -23.82 -4.20
C ARG A 366 7.98 -25.27 -3.86
N MET A 367 8.34 -26.19 -4.73
CA MET A 367 7.91 -27.58 -4.67
C MET A 367 9.05 -28.54 -5.02
N SER A 368 9.00 -29.73 -4.44
CA SER A 368 9.85 -30.83 -4.89
C SER A 368 9.44 -31.28 -6.30
N PRO A 369 10.33 -31.99 -7.04
CA PRO A 369 9.99 -32.52 -8.37
C PRO A 369 8.70 -33.34 -8.39
N ASN A 370 8.45 -34.17 -7.40
CA ASN A 370 7.23 -34.96 -7.30
C ASN A 370 6.01 -34.06 -7.03
N ASP A 371 6.13 -33.06 -6.16
CA ASP A 371 4.99 -32.21 -5.77
C ASP A 371 4.53 -31.30 -6.91
N TRP A 372 5.46 -30.69 -7.67
CA TRP A 372 5.05 -29.89 -8.83
C TRP A 372 4.44 -30.76 -9.95
N ALA A 373 4.91 -32.02 -10.12
CA ALA A 373 4.28 -32.93 -11.08
C ALA A 373 2.84 -33.27 -10.66
N GLN A 374 2.59 -33.55 -9.37
CA GLN A 374 1.26 -33.78 -8.84
C GLN A 374 0.36 -32.54 -8.96
N ALA A 375 0.89 -31.33 -8.65
CA ALA A 375 0.16 -30.07 -8.80
C ALA A 375 -0.22 -29.83 -10.27
N SER A 376 0.71 -30.11 -11.21
CA SER A 376 0.45 -29.98 -12.65
C SER A 376 -0.61 -30.95 -13.14
N MET A 377 -0.59 -32.21 -12.68
CA MET A 377 -1.60 -33.21 -13.00
C MET A 377 -2.98 -32.83 -12.47
N LYS A 378 -3.03 -32.34 -11.23
CA LYS A 378 -4.27 -31.82 -10.64
C LYS A 378 -4.82 -30.63 -11.43
N ALA A 379 -3.98 -29.69 -11.83
CA ALA A 379 -4.37 -28.57 -12.68
C ALA A 379 -4.88 -29.07 -14.06
N TYR A 380 -4.22 -30.07 -14.64
CA TYR A 380 -4.62 -30.68 -15.91
C TYR A 380 -6.03 -31.25 -15.84
N ASP A 381 -6.36 -31.98 -14.78
CA ASP A 381 -7.67 -32.58 -14.58
C ASP A 381 -8.75 -31.52 -14.28
N ILE A 382 -8.45 -30.53 -13.42
CA ILE A 382 -9.40 -29.45 -13.06
C ILE A 382 -9.80 -28.64 -14.29
N HIS A 383 -8.86 -28.30 -15.16
CA HIS A 383 -9.10 -27.48 -16.33
C HIS A 383 -9.45 -28.29 -17.60
N GLU A 384 -9.55 -29.62 -17.48
CA GLU A 384 -9.74 -30.53 -18.61
C GLU A 384 -8.77 -30.21 -19.76
N ALA A 385 -7.48 -30.02 -19.42
CA ALA A 385 -6.49 -29.54 -20.36
C ALA A 385 -6.18 -30.54 -21.48
N ASP A 386 -5.77 -30.05 -22.64
CA ASP A 386 -5.45 -30.85 -23.81
C ASP A 386 -3.97 -31.30 -23.86
N ALA A 387 -3.11 -30.51 -23.21
CA ALA A 387 -1.68 -30.80 -23.15
C ALA A 387 -0.98 -30.11 -21.96
N MET A 388 0.17 -30.63 -21.55
CA MET A 388 1.14 -29.91 -20.73
C MET A 388 2.21 -29.30 -21.65
N VAL A 389 2.61 -28.06 -21.39
CA VAL A 389 3.67 -27.34 -22.09
C VAL A 389 4.84 -27.18 -21.11
N ILE A 390 6.03 -27.68 -21.46
CA ILE A 390 7.17 -27.68 -20.55
C ILE A 390 8.35 -26.97 -21.20
N GLU A 391 8.97 -26.04 -20.50
CA GLU A 391 10.26 -25.48 -20.89
C GLU A 391 11.39 -26.49 -20.68
N THR A 392 12.23 -26.67 -21.72
CA THR A 392 13.27 -27.72 -21.75
C THR A 392 14.68 -27.18 -21.99
N ASN A 393 15.08 -26.07 -21.33
CA ASN A 393 16.41 -25.50 -21.55
C ASN A 393 17.53 -26.39 -20.94
N GLN A 394 17.76 -26.35 -19.65
CA GLN A 394 18.73 -27.21 -18.99
C GLN A 394 17.98 -28.23 -18.11
N GLY A 395 17.83 -29.46 -18.59
CA GLY A 395 17.14 -30.52 -17.84
C GLY A 395 15.75 -30.91 -18.36
N GLY A 396 15.36 -30.53 -19.56
CA GLY A 396 14.02 -30.78 -20.11
C GLY A 396 13.62 -32.24 -20.24
N ASP A 397 14.56 -33.13 -20.49
CA ASP A 397 14.30 -34.59 -20.45
C ASP A 397 13.98 -35.04 -19.02
N MET A 398 14.54 -34.38 -18.01
CA MET A 398 14.26 -34.67 -16.60
C MET A 398 12.85 -34.21 -16.20
N ALA A 399 12.39 -33.08 -16.70
CA ALA A 399 11.04 -32.58 -16.40
C ALA A 399 9.95 -33.48 -17.03
N GLU A 400 10.12 -33.89 -18.27
CA GLU A 400 9.21 -34.89 -18.88
C GLU A 400 9.27 -36.24 -18.12
N ALA A 401 10.46 -36.72 -17.79
CA ALA A 401 10.62 -37.96 -17.03
C ALA A 401 9.93 -37.88 -15.67
N THR A 402 10.00 -36.72 -14.99
CA THR A 402 9.32 -36.50 -13.70
C THR A 402 7.80 -36.63 -13.84
N LEU A 403 7.20 -36.00 -14.85
CA LEU A 403 5.76 -36.15 -15.12
C LEU A 403 5.37 -37.58 -15.50
N ARG A 404 6.16 -38.25 -16.34
CA ARG A 404 5.92 -39.66 -16.71
C ARG A 404 6.03 -40.60 -15.51
N ASN A 405 7.03 -40.39 -14.66
CA ASN A 405 7.22 -41.17 -13.43
C ASN A 405 6.10 -40.92 -12.40
N ALA A 406 5.55 -39.71 -12.37
CA ALA A 406 4.37 -39.37 -11.56
C ALA A 406 3.05 -39.96 -12.12
N GLY A 407 3.09 -40.62 -13.31
CA GLY A 407 1.97 -41.32 -13.91
C GLY A 407 1.22 -40.54 -15.01
N PHE A 408 1.72 -39.38 -15.43
CA PHE A 408 1.07 -38.63 -16.49
C PHE A 408 1.16 -39.31 -17.84
N LYS A 409 0.00 -39.56 -18.49
CA LYS A 409 -0.11 -40.24 -19.80
C LYS A 409 -0.56 -39.30 -20.92
N GLY A 410 -0.91 -38.06 -20.60
CA GLY A 410 -1.38 -37.08 -21.57
C GLY A 410 -0.31 -36.57 -22.53
N ARG A 411 -0.70 -35.65 -23.39
CA ARG A 411 0.18 -34.98 -24.34
C ARG A 411 1.12 -34.01 -23.64
N ILE A 412 2.41 -34.08 -23.95
CA ILE A 412 3.44 -33.13 -23.52
C ILE A 412 3.97 -32.40 -24.76
N VAL A 413 4.04 -31.07 -24.67
CA VAL A 413 4.64 -30.20 -25.68
C VAL A 413 5.91 -29.62 -25.06
N LYS A 414 7.06 -29.91 -25.69
CA LYS A 414 8.35 -29.36 -25.27
C LYS A 414 8.60 -28.03 -25.96
N VAL A 415 8.94 -27.00 -25.22
CA VAL A 415 9.31 -25.69 -25.74
C VAL A 415 10.73 -25.32 -25.33
N HIS A 416 11.46 -24.69 -26.23
CA HIS A 416 12.86 -24.29 -26.00
C HIS A 416 13.00 -22.77 -26.08
N ALA A 417 13.72 -22.17 -25.14
CA ALA A 417 14.05 -20.77 -25.16
C ALA A 417 15.15 -20.46 -26.17
N SER A 418 14.77 -20.30 -27.43
CA SER A 418 15.70 -19.84 -28.48
C SER A 418 15.91 -18.32 -28.50
N LYS A 419 15.09 -17.57 -27.80
CA LYS A 419 15.14 -16.10 -27.67
C LYS A 419 15.18 -15.70 -26.20
N GLY A 420 15.74 -14.53 -25.90
CA GLY A 420 15.74 -13.98 -24.54
C GLY A 420 14.34 -13.76 -23.99
N LYS A 421 14.17 -13.70 -22.67
CA LYS A 421 12.88 -13.55 -21.97
C LYS A 421 12.06 -12.37 -22.51
N PHE A 422 12.68 -11.22 -22.73
CA PHE A 422 12.02 -10.05 -23.31
C PHE A 422 11.37 -10.35 -24.67
N ALA A 423 12.12 -10.91 -25.60
CA ALA A 423 11.63 -11.19 -26.96
C ALA A 423 10.53 -12.26 -27.02
N ARG A 424 10.35 -13.06 -25.95
CA ARG A 424 9.22 -14.00 -25.78
C ARG A 424 8.03 -13.34 -25.14
N ALA A 425 8.24 -12.47 -24.16
CA ALA A 425 7.21 -11.80 -23.38
C ALA A 425 6.53 -10.65 -24.14
N GLU A 426 7.29 -9.92 -24.99
CA GLU A 426 6.80 -8.76 -25.74
C GLU A 426 5.56 -9.07 -26.63
N PRO A 427 5.51 -10.16 -27.43
CA PRO A 427 4.32 -10.48 -28.21
C PRO A 427 3.08 -10.77 -27.34
N ILE A 428 3.28 -11.35 -26.16
CA ILE A 428 2.18 -11.63 -25.24
C ILE A 428 1.68 -10.34 -24.59
N SER A 429 2.58 -9.45 -24.19
CA SER A 429 2.22 -8.11 -23.71
C SER A 429 1.39 -7.33 -24.76
N ALA A 430 1.74 -7.45 -26.03
CA ALA A 430 0.96 -6.86 -27.13
C ALA A 430 -0.47 -7.42 -27.22
N LEU A 431 -0.71 -8.71 -26.90
CA LEU A 431 -2.06 -9.28 -26.82
C LEU A 431 -2.86 -8.68 -25.66
N TYR A 432 -2.22 -8.42 -24.50
CA TYR A 432 -2.85 -7.70 -23.40
C TYR A 432 -3.23 -6.26 -23.79
N ALA A 433 -2.32 -5.55 -24.45
CA ALA A 433 -2.58 -4.19 -24.94
C ALA A 433 -3.76 -4.13 -25.94
N GLN A 434 -3.97 -5.20 -26.70
CA GLN A 434 -5.10 -5.35 -27.63
C GLN A 434 -6.41 -5.79 -26.95
N GLY A 435 -6.42 -6.02 -25.62
CA GLY A 435 -7.59 -6.52 -24.91
C GLY A 435 -7.99 -7.94 -25.31
N ARG A 436 -7.04 -8.81 -25.62
CA ARG A 436 -7.25 -10.17 -26.11
C ARG A 436 -6.95 -11.26 -25.08
N VAL A 437 -6.50 -10.90 -23.89
CA VAL A 437 -6.20 -11.84 -22.81
C VAL A 437 -7.05 -11.49 -21.59
N ALA A 438 -7.82 -12.47 -21.09
CA ALA A 438 -8.62 -12.37 -19.88
C ALA A 438 -7.93 -13.03 -18.69
N HIS A 439 -8.18 -12.52 -17.49
CA HIS A 439 -7.85 -13.16 -16.22
C HIS A 439 -9.14 -13.66 -15.58
N THR A 440 -9.28 -14.98 -15.44
CA THR A 440 -10.52 -15.61 -14.92
C THR A 440 -10.35 -16.17 -13.52
N GLY A 441 -9.11 -16.28 -13.02
CA GLY A 441 -8.77 -16.80 -11.70
C GLY A 441 -8.18 -15.75 -10.74
N SER A 442 -7.83 -16.21 -9.53
CA SER A 442 -7.05 -15.41 -8.59
C SER A 442 -5.56 -15.51 -8.95
N LEU A 443 -5.04 -14.52 -9.66
CA LEU A 443 -3.70 -14.53 -10.27
C LEU A 443 -2.74 -13.52 -9.61
N TYR A 444 -2.99 -13.21 -8.36
CA TYR A 444 -2.30 -12.17 -7.59
C TYR A 444 -0.77 -12.17 -7.72
N THR A 445 -0.13 -13.34 -7.57
CA THR A 445 1.34 -13.43 -7.57
C THR A 445 1.90 -13.31 -8.99
N LEU A 446 1.21 -13.90 -9.99
CA LEU A 446 1.54 -13.72 -11.40
C LEU A 446 1.49 -12.25 -11.81
N GLU A 447 0.38 -11.57 -11.51
CA GLU A 447 0.16 -10.17 -11.89
C GLU A 447 1.22 -9.23 -11.30
N ASN A 448 1.72 -9.55 -10.09
CA ASN A 448 2.87 -8.85 -9.52
C ASN A 448 4.13 -9.04 -10.34
N GLN A 449 4.49 -10.29 -10.63
CA GLN A 449 5.67 -10.57 -11.44
C GLN A 449 5.59 -9.88 -12.81
N MET A 450 4.40 -9.86 -13.43
CA MET A 450 4.18 -9.19 -14.72
C MET A 450 4.43 -7.67 -14.63
N MET A 451 3.87 -7.01 -13.62
CA MET A 451 4.00 -5.56 -13.44
C MET A 451 5.38 -5.12 -12.92
N GLU A 452 6.09 -6.02 -12.22
CA GLU A 452 7.45 -5.79 -11.73
C GLU A 452 8.53 -6.13 -12.78
N TYR A 453 8.16 -6.81 -13.87
CA TYR A 453 9.11 -7.22 -14.88
C TYR A 453 9.48 -6.06 -15.80
N VAL A 454 10.65 -5.46 -15.53
CA VAL A 454 11.32 -4.50 -16.40
C VAL A 454 12.50 -5.20 -17.06
N PRO A 455 12.48 -5.46 -18.36
CA PRO A 455 13.50 -6.24 -19.06
C PRO A 455 14.94 -5.77 -18.85
N ALA A 456 15.15 -4.45 -18.72
CA ALA A 456 16.46 -3.85 -18.55
C ALA A 456 17.06 -4.04 -17.14
N THR A 457 16.25 -4.27 -16.12
CA THR A 457 16.69 -4.30 -14.71
C THR A 457 16.35 -5.58 -13.95
N ALA A 458 15.64 -6.52 -14.59
CA ALA A 458 15.17 -7.74 -13.97
C ALA A 458 16.35 -8.61 -13.46
N LYS A 459 16.46 -8.76 -12.14
CA LYS A 459 17.48 -9.57 -11.45
C LYS A 459 16.99 -10.98 -11.08
N LYS A 460 15.68 -11.18 -10.92
CA LYS A 460 15.07 -12.47 -10.57
C LYS A 460 14.31 -13.05 -11.75
N SER A 461 14.26 -14.40 -11.82
CA SER A 461 13.41 -15.11 -12.77
C SER A 461 11.95 -14.92 -12.40
N PRO A 462 11.09 -14.41 -13.30
CA PRO A 462 9.65 -14.33 -13.06
C PRO A 462 8.97 -15.63 -13.50
N ASP A 463 9.19 -16.73 -12.76
CA ASP A 463 8.86 -18.09 -13.15
C ASP A 463 7.36 -18.29 -13.49
N ARG A 464 6.45 -17.62 -12.77
CA ARG A 464 5.00 -17.64 -13.07
C ARG A 464 4.70 -16.94 -14.37
N MET A 465 5.31 -15.78 -14.62
CA MET A 465 5.19 -15.03 -15.86
C MET A 465 5.76 -15.82 -17.03
N ASP A 466 6.93 -16.45 -16.88
CA ASP A 466 7.54 -17.29 -17.92
C ASP A 466 6.62 -18.47 -18.29
N ALA A 467 6.06 -19.17 -17.28
CA ALA A 467 5.08 -20.23 -17.53
C ALA A 467 3.82 -19.71 -18.30
N MET A 468 3.26 -18.57 -17.88
CA MET A 468 2.12 -17.94 -18.58
C MET A 468 2.48 -17.59 -20.04
N VAL A 469 3.66 -16.99 -20.26
CA VAL A 469 4.15 -16.63 -21.60
C VAL A 469 4.25 -17.87 -22.48
N TRP A 470 4.78 -18.99 -21.97
CA TRP A 470 4.84 -20.25 -22.68
C TRP A 470 3.46 -20.80 -23.02
N GLY A 471 2.52 -20.76 -22.06
CA GLY A 471 1.14 -21.23 -22.27
C GLY A 471 0.43 -20.47 -23.38
N ILE A 472 0.43 -19.13 -23.35
CA ILE A 472 -0.21 -18.32 -24.36
C ILE A 472 0.54 -18.41 -25.71
N THR A 473 1.88 -18.50 -25.69
CA THR A 473 2.68 -18.68 -26.92
C THR A 473 2.29 -19.95 -27.63
N GLU A 474 2.20 -21.10 -26.95
CA GLU A 474 1.77 -22.37 -27.54
C GLU A 474 0.35 -22.31 -28.10
N LEU A 475 -0.56 -21.65 -27.39
CA LEU A 475 -1.94 -21.46 -27.81
C LEU A 475 -2.09 -20.50 -29.01
N SER A 476 -1.15 -19.57 -29.18
CA SER A 476 -1.18 -18.57 -30.28
C SER A 476 -0.56 -19.08 -31.60
N GLN A 477 0.14 -20.20 -31.57
CA GLN A 477 0.73 -20.77 -32.77
C GLN A 477 -0.34 -21.33 -33.70
N PRO A 478 -0.22 -21.11 -35.04
CA PRO A 478 -1.13 -21.73 -36.00
C PRO A 478 -1.00 -23.27 -35.90
N GLN A 479 -2.06 -23.91 -35.47
CA GLN A 479 -2.05 -25.37 -35.51
C GLN A 479 -2.17 -25.83 -36.98
N ALA A 480 -1.29 -26.73 -37.42
CA ALA A 480 -1.54 -27.52 -38.60
C ALA A 480 -2.91 -28.20 -38.40
N MET A 481 -3.86 -27.97 -39.30
CA MET A 481 -5.18 -28.59 -39.28
C MET A 481 -5.08 -30.12 -39.37
N GLY A 482 -4.83 -30.77 -38.26
CA GLY A 482 -5.14 -32.16 -38.05
C GLY A 482 -6.62 -32.22 -37.67
N LEU A 483 -7.43 -32.98 -38.40
CA LEU A 483 -8.83 -33.22 -38.12
C LEU A 483 -9.08 -33.48 -36.63
N MET A 484 -9.59 -32.48 -35.88
CA MET A 484 -10.12 -32.67 -34.55
C MET A 484 -11.49 -33.30 -34.65
N LEU A 485 -11.62 -34.58 -34.35
CA LEU A 485 -12.90 -35.22 -34.08
C LEU A 485 -13.50 -34.57 -32.80
N PRO A 486 -14.78 -34.16 -32.86
CA PRO A 486 -15.45 -33.57 -31.68
C PRO A 486 -15.42 -34.54 -30.49
N LYS A 487 -15.15 -34.02 -29.26
CA LYS A 487 -15.09 -34.78 -28.01
C LYS A 487 -16.26 -35.73 -27.73
N ARG A 488 -17.42 -35.59 -28.41
CA ARG A 488 -18.61 -36.44 -28.28
C ARG A 488 -18.49 -37.84 -28.91
N LEU A 489 -17.41 -38.16 -29.61
CA LEU A 489 -17.17 -39.47 -30.23
C LEU A 489 -16.06 -40.28 -29.55
N ARG A 490 -15.56 -39.90 -28.37
CA ARG A 490 -14.55 -40.66 -27.63
C ARG A 490 -15.12 -41.64 -26.60
N GLY A 491 -16.40 -41.91 -26.63
CA GLY A 491 -17.07 -42.85 -25.74
C GLY A 491 -17.77 -43.98 -26.55
N PHE A 492 -16.97 -44.86 -27.14
CA PHE A 492 -17.33 -46.23 -27.52
C PHE A 492 -16.07 -47.09 -27.37
#